data_2dd3456381f7b82e8b5f95403dcd1829
#
_entry.id   2dd3456381f7b82e8b5f95403dcd1829
#
_cell.length_a   1.000
_cell.length_b   1.000
_cell.length_c   1.000
_cell.angle_alpha   90.00
_cell.angle_beta   90.00
_cell.angle_gamma   90.00
#
_symmetry.space_group_name_H-M   'P 1'
#
loop_
_entity.id
_entity.type
_entity.pdbx_description
1 polymer ?
#
loop_
_entity_poly.entity_id
_entity_poly.type
_entity_poly.pdbx_seq_one_letter_code
_entity_poly.pdbx_strand_id
1 'polypeptide(L)'
;VTLTIGIIVSLFSALLVTRVSFNWLSAARKLNKPLKFTPVLSNKKINFLSLSKFSRFISIALIAVTVLTIGIKKEESLGIEFVGGDQLRFNASENTDSDSISKVITDTLSETKTPQIQKLTPIGGESTIFSVRIEPGSGDKVKQAITAAGLAEGQIQSQQIGSVVAGEMAQRSLYALIAGLGVIFIYVTFRFEFSFAIGAIAALIHDLFIVIGITVLCGKE
;
A
#
# COMPACT_ATOMS: atom_id res chain seq x y z
N VAL A 1 -1.78 17.67 -4.68
CA VAL A 1 -3.00 18.35 -5.18
C VAL A 1 -4.06 17.34 -5.60
N THR A 2 -3.75 16.37 -6.47
CA THR A 2 -4.71 15.39 -6.99
C THR A 2 -5.37 14.54 -5.88
N LEU A 3 -4.58 14.06 -4.92
CA LEU A 3 -5.09 13.27 -3.80
C LEU A 3 -6.06 14.09 -2.93
N THR A 4 -5.71 15.34 -2.62
CA THR A 4 -6.55 16.22 -1.81
C THR A 4 -7.90 16.51 -2.49
N ILE A 5 -7.87 16.80 -3.78
CA ILE A 5 -9.09 16.98 -4.58
C ILE A 5 -9.92 15.69 -4.58
N GLY A 6 -9.29 14.53 -4.79
CA GLY A 6 -9.95 13.23 -4.74
C GLY A 6 -10.67 12.96 -3.42
N ILE A 7 -10.04 13.25 -2.29
CA ILE A 7 -10.64 13.09 -0.96
C ILE A 7 -11.85 14.02 -0.79
N ILE A 8 -11.72 15.29 -1.15
CA ILE A 8 -12.81 16.28 -1.02
C ILE A 8 -13.99 15.86 -1.91
N VAL A 9 -13.74 15.48 -3.17
CA VAL A 9 -14.78 15.06 -4.10
C VAL A 9 -15.47 13.78 -3.61
N SER A 10 -14.71 12.82 -3.09
CA SER A 10 -15.26 11.56 -2.55
C SER A 10 -16.15 11.80 -1.35
N LEU A 11 -15.73 12.65 -0.40
CA LEU A 11 -16.53 13.02 0.77
C LEU A 11 -17.81 13.75 0.37
N PHE A 12 -17.70 14.75 -0.52
CA PHE A 12 -18.84 15.50 -1.02
C PHE A 12 -19.82 14.58 -1.74
N SER A 13 -19.33 13.74 -2.64
CA SER A 13 -20.16 12.79 -3.40
C SER A 13 -20.85 11.79 -2.47
N ALA A 14 -20.13 11.21 -1.51
CA ALA A 14 -20.70 10.27 -0.55
C ALA A 14 -21.84 10.89 0.28
N LEU A 15 -21.62 12.08 0.82
CA LEU A 15 -22.62 12.77 1.64
C LEU A 15 -23.81 13.24 0.82
N LEU A 16 -23.57 13.89 -0.32
CA LEU A 16 -24.61 14.50 -1.15
C LEU A 16 -25.44 13.42 -1.85
N VAL A 17 -24.81 12.45 -2.48
CA VAL A 17 -25.51 11.36 -3.18
C VAL A 17 -26.35 10.55 -2.19
N THR A 18 -25.81 10.21 -1.03
CA THR A 18 -26.55 9.48 0.00
C THR A 18 -27.77 10.28 0.46
N ARG A 19 -27.60 11.56 0.79
CA ARG A 19 -28.69 12.43 1.25
C ARG A 19 -29.78 12.62 0.19
N VAL A 20 -29.37 12.90 -1.04
CA VAL A 20 -30.33 13.09 -2.17
C VAL A 20 -31.05 11.78 -2.47
N SER A 21 -30.35 10.65 -2.50
CA SER A 21 -30.94 9.32 -2.76
C SER A 21 -31.97 8.95 -1.68
N PHE A 22 -31.64 9.15 -0.40
CA PHE A 22 -32.59 8.90 0.68
C PHE A 22 -33.79 9.83 0.66
N ASN A 23 -33.60 11.13 0.40
CA ASN A 23 -34.68 12.08 0.27
C ASN A 23 -35.59 11.73 -0.91
N TRP A 24 -35.02 11.40 -2.05
CA TRP A 24 -35.76 10.98 -3.24
C TRP A 24 -36.53 9.68 -3.01
N LEU A 25 -35.89 8.67 -2.40
CA LEU A 25 -36.53 7.40 -2.06
C LEU A 25 -37.67 7.58 -1.07
N SER A 26 -37.47 8.44 -0.06
CA SER A 26 -38.49 8.78 0.93
C SER A 26 -39.70 9.47 0.28
N ALA A 27 -39.45 10.45 -0.60
CA ALA A 27 -40.50 11.16 -1.33
C ALA A 27 -41.26 10.28 -2.34
N ALA A 28 -40.52 9.46 -3.11
CA ALA A 28 -41.09 8.60 -4.16
C ALA A 28 -41.91 7.44 -3.60
N ARG A 29 -41.53 6.88 -2.45
CA ARG A 29 -42.19 5.67 -1.90
C ARG A 29 -43.23 5.97 -0.84
N LYS A 30 -43.51 7.24 -0.49
CA LYS A 30 -44.41 7.57 0.64
C LYS A 30 -44.13 6.62 1.83
N LEU A 31 -42.91 6.68 2.37
CA LEU A 31 -42.44 5.77 3.43
C LEU A 31 -43.23 6.00 4.75
N ASN A 32 -44.54 5.76 4.69
CA ASN A 32 -45.39 5.70 5.89
C ASN A 32 -45.29 4.34 6.62
N LYS A 33 -44.51 3.39 6.07
CA LYS A 33 -44.29 2.09 6.70
C LYS A 33 -42.82 1.95 7.08
N PRO A 34 -42.52 1.51 8.30
CA PRO A 34 -41.13 1.24 8.70
C PRO A 34 -40.52 0.20 7.76
N LEU A 35 -39.26 0.43 7.37
CA LEU A 35 -38.50 -0.52 6.57
C LEU A 35 -38.46 -1.84 7.34
N LYS A 36 -39.06 -2.89 6.75
CA LYS A 36 -38.96 -4.24 7.32
C LYS A 36 -37.55 -4.78 7.04
N PHE A 37 -36.68 -4.63 8.00
CA PHE A 37 -35.41 -5.37 8.02
C PHE A 37 -35.72 -6.80 8.43
N THR A 38 -35.47 -7.74 7.54
CA THR A 38 -35.49 -9.16 7.89
C THR A 38 -34.22 -9.42 8.70
N PRO A 39 -34.31 -9.69 10.00
CA PRO A 39 -33.10 -9.92 10.79
C PRO A 39 -32.56 -11.32 10.44
N VAL A 40 -31.53 -11.35 9.61
CA VAL A 40 -30.88 -12.60 9.16
C VAL A 40 -30.33 -13.43 10.34
N LEU A 41 -30.09 -12.77 11.48
CA LEU A 41 -29.47 -13.37 12.68
C LEU A 41 -30.37 -13.31 13.91
N SER A 42 -31.68 -13.07 13.77
CA SER A 42 -32.63 -12.84 14.89
C SER A 42 -32.66 -13.95 15.95
N ASN A 43 -32.36 -15.20 15.60
CA ASN A 43 -32.45 -16.35 16.52
C ASN A 43 -31.08 -16.86 17.02
N LYS A 44 -29.96 -16.29 16.61
CA LYS A 44 -28.64 -16.72 17.11
C LYS A 44 -28.11 -15.70 18.11
N LYS A 45 -28.16 -16.01 19.39
CA LYS A 45 -27.45 -15.29 20.44
C LYS A 45 -25.95 -15.55 20.30
N ILE A 46 -25.28 -14.84 19.38
CA ILE A 46 -23.84 -14.94 19.22
C ILE A 46 -23.19 -14.04 20.28
N ASN A 47 -22.44 -14.66 21.17
CA ASN A 47 -21.67 -13.92 22.17
C ASN A 47 -20.36 -13.41 21.56
N PHE A 48 -20.42 -12.25 20.89
CA PHE A 48 -19.26 -11.62 20.25
C PHE A 48 -18.14 -11.27 21.24
N LEU A 49 -18.48 -10.99 22.49
CA LEU A 49 -17.51 -10.68 23.53
C LEU A 49 -16.65 -11.88 23.91
N SER A 50 -17.14 -13.10 23.78
CA SER A 50 -16.34 -14.30 24.05
C SER A 50 -15.22 -14.49 23.03
N LEU A 51 -15.41 -14.02 21.80
CA LEU A 51 -14.40 -14.06 20.74
C LEU A 51 -13.32 -12.99 20.90
N SER A 52 -13.49 -12.02 21.78
CA SER A 52 -12.54 -10.89 21.94
C SER A 52 -11.13 -11.36 22.34
N LYS A 53 -10.99 -12.44 23.10
CA LYS A 53 -9.69 -13.01 23.46
C LYS A 53 -8.98 -13.61 22.24
N PHE A 54 -9.74 -14.33 21.41
CA PHE A 54 -9.24 -14.96 20.20
C PHE A 54 -8.85 -13.90 19.15
N SER A 55 -9.68 -12.87 18.96
CA SER A 55 -9.39 -11.75 18.06
C SER A 55 -8.12 -11.01 18.48
N ARG A 56 -7.94 -10.70 19.77
CA ARG A 56 -6.72 -10.07 20.27
C ARG A 56 -5.48 -10.92 20.02
N PHE A 57 -5.58 -12.23 20.23
CA PHE A 57 -4.46 -13.14 19.96
C PHE A 57 -4.06 -13.12 18.48
N ILE A 58 -5.04 -13.17 17.56
CA ILE A 58 -4.79 -13.08 16.12
C ILE A 58 -4.12 -11.74 15.76
N SER A 59 -4.64 -10.63 16.28
CA SER A 59 -4.06 -9.30 16.04
C SER A 59 -2.60 -9.21 16.49
N ILE A 60 -2.31 -9.68 17.69
CA ILE A 60 -0.93 -9.69 18.23
C ILE A 60 -0.03 -10.60 17.38
N ALA A 61 -0.53 -11.77 16.98
CA ALA A 61 0.23 -12.69 16.12
C ALA A 61 0.53 -12.07 14.75
N LEU A 62 -0.43 -11.38 14.13
CA LEU A 62 -0.23 -10.69 12.85
C LEU A 62 0.80 -9.55 12.98
N ILE A 63 0.72 -8.75 14.03
CA ILE A 63 1.71 -7.70 14.28
C ILE A 63 3.10 -8.32 14.50
N ALA A 64 3.20 -9.40 15.26
CA ALA A 64 4.47 -10.09 15.49
C ALA A 64 5.07 -10.62 14.18
N VAL A 65 4.25 -11.22 13.31
CA VAL A 65 4.67 -11.67 11.97
C VAL A 65 5.16 -10.49 11.13
N THR A 66 4.44 -9.36 11.14
CA THR A 66 4.85 -8.14 10.44
C THR A 66 6.23 -7.66 10.90
N VAL A 67 6.42 -7.52 12.21
CA VAL A 67 7.69 -7.06 12.80
C VAL A 67 8.84 -8.01 12.47
N LEU A 68 8.59 -9.33 12.55
CA LEU A 68 9.58 -10.34 12.18
C LEU A 68 9.94 -10.26 10.68
N THR A 69 8.94 -10.12 9.81
CA THR A 69 9.17 -10.02 8.36
C THR A 69 9.99 -8.79 8.00
N ILE A 70 9.66 -7.63 8.58
CA ILE A 70 10.41 -6.39 8.38
C ILE A 70 11.84 -6.55 8.93
N GLY A 71 12.00 -7.18 10.11
CA GLY A 71 13.31 -7.41 10.72
C GLY A 71 14.22 -8.33 9.90
N ILE A 72 13.63 -9.31 9.19
CA ILE A 72 14.38 -10.24 8.32
C ILE A 72 14.72 -9.57 6.99
N LYS A 73 13.74 -8.94 6.33
CA LYS A 73 13.91 -8.31 5.01
C LYS A 73 14.62 -6.96 5.05
N LYS A 74 14.65 -6.28 6.20
CA LYS A 74 15.32 -4.98 6.41
C LYS A 74 15.02 -3.98 5.28
N GLU A 75 16.09 -3.53 4.59
CA GLU A 75 16.00 -2.54 3.51
C GLU A 75 15.22 -3.01 2.28
N GLU A 76 15.13 -4.33 2.05
CA GLU A 76 14.34 -4.90 0.95
C GLU A 76 12.84 -4.72 1.12
N SER A 77 12.38 -4.42 2.35
CA SER A 77 10.97 -4.19 2.64
C SER A 77 10.52 -2.75 2.43
N LEU A 78 11.46 -1.84 2.15
CA LEU A 78 11.19 -0.42 1.95
C LEU A 78 11.32 -0.05 0.48
N GLY A 79 10.40 0.77 -0.03
CA GLY A 79 10.45 1.29 -1.39
C GLY A 79 11.67 2.19 -1.65
N ILE A 80 12.03 2.37 -2.93
CA ILE A 80 13.13 3.25 -3.34
C ILE A 80 12.94 4.70 -2.88
N GLU A 81 11.72 5.09 -2.61
CA GLU A 81 11.35 6.41 -2.09
C GLU A 81 11.88 6.64 -0.66
N PHE A 82 12.16 5.56 0.08
CA PHE A 82 12.65 5.61 1.47
C PHE A 82 14.13 5.25 1.61
N VAL A 83 14.65 4.37 0.76
CA VAL A 83 16.05 3.91 0.83
C VAL A 83 16.92 4.56 -0.24
N GLY A 84 16.29 5.01 -1.32
CA GLY A 84 16.96 5.43 -2.56
C GLY A 84 17.22 4.23 -3.47
N GLY A 85 17.50 4.51 -4.72
CA GLY A 85 17.77 3.50 -5.72
C GLY A 85 17.35 3.93 -7.11
N ASP A 86 17.72 3.12 -8.08
CA ASP A 86 17.32 3.29 -9.47
C ASP A 86 16.29 2.22 -9.82
N GLN A 87 15.13 2.64 -10.30
CA GLN A 87 14.07 1.75 -10.78
C GLN A 87 13.98 1.85 -12.30
N LEU A 88 14.08 0.70 -12.95
CA LEU A 88 13.90 0.57 -14.38
C LEU A 88 12.60 -0.18 -14.66
N ARG A 89 11.73 0.38 -15.50
CA ARG A 89 10.50 -0.26 -15.96
C ARG A 89 10.52 -0.37 -17.47
N PHE A 90 10.27 -1.58 -17.97
CA PHE A 90 10.24 -1.85 -19.41
C PHE A 90 9.29 -2.98 -19.75
N ASN A 91 8.80 -2.98 -20.98
CA ASN A 91 8.03 -4.10 -21.51
C ASN A 91 9.00 -5.24 -21.85
N ALA A 92 8.61 -6.46 -21.48
CA ALA A 92 9.38 -7.64 -21.81
C ALA A 92 9.25 -8.01 -23.29
N SER A 93 10.35 -8.43 -23.91
CA SER A 93 10.30 -9.17 -25.16
C SER A 93 9.69 -10.57 -24.95
N GLU A 94 9.12 -11.18 -25.99
CA GLU A 94 8.33 -12.44 -25.91
C GLU A 94 9.01 -13.59 -25.16
N ASN A 95 10.34 -13.60 -25.07
CA ASN A 95 11.13 -14.68 -24.43
C ASN A 95 11.88 -14.22 -23.16
N THR A 96 11.49 -13.11 -22.54
CA THR A 96 12.20 -12.56 -21.37
C THR A 96 11.70 -13.20 -20.09
N ASP A 97 12.59 -13.91 -19.39
CA ASP A 97 12.32 -14.44 -18.05
C ASP A 97 13.09 -13.65 -16.98
N SER A 98 12.58 -13.69 -15.74
CA SER A 98 13.20 -13.02 -14.58
C SER A 98 14.65 -13.45 -14.36
N ASP A 99 14.96 -14.72 -14.63
CA ASP A 99 16.32 -15.27 -14.48
C ASP A 99 17.29 -14.70 -15.51
N SER A 100 16.84 -14.45 -16.73
CA SER A 100 17.64 -13.84 -17.78
C SER A 100 17.98 -12.39 -17.44
N ILE A 101 17.03 -11.65 -16.91
CA ILE A 101 17.23 -10.27 -16.44
C ILE A 101 18.22 -10.26 -15.27
N SER A 102 18.04 -11.17 -14.30
CA SER A 102 18.90 -11.26 -13.13
C SER A 102 20.36 -11.55 -13.52
N LYS A 103 20.59 -12.46 -14.47
CA LYS A 103 21.93 -12.77 -14.97
C LYS A 103 22.60 -11.55 -15.62
N VAL A 104 21.91 -10.87 -16.53
CA VAL A 104 22.44 -9.69 -17.21
C VAL A 104 22.82 -8.60 -16.22
N ILE A 105 22.00 -8.38 -15.20
CA ILE A 105 22.26 -7.36 -14.17
C ILE A 105 23.45 -7.75 -13.30
N THR A 106 23.50 -9.01 -12.84
CA THR A 106 24.59 -9.53 -11.99
C THR A 106 25.92 -9.48 -12.73
N ASP A 107 25.93 -9.88 -14.01
CA ASP A 107 27.14 -9.84 -14.85
C ASP A 107 27.61 -8.39 -15.13
N THR A 108 26.66 -7.44 -15.18
CA THR A 108 26.99 -6.03 -15.46
C THR A 108 27.51 -5.31 -14.22
N LEU A 109 26.94 -5.58 -13.05
CA LEU A 109 27.26 -4.85 -11.84
C LEU A 109 28.38 -5.48 -11.02
N SER A 110 28.72 -6.76 -11.24
CA SER A 110 29.72 -7.53 -10.45
C SER A 110 29.47 -7.44 -8.93
N GLU A 111 28.25 -7.17 -8.50
CA GLU A 111 27.90 -6.83 -7.12
C GLU A 111 27.15 -7.95 -6.39
N THR A 112 27.32 -7.93 -5.06
CA THR A 112 26.87 -8.95 -4.12
C THR A 112 25.37 -8.89 -3.81
N LYS A 113 24.69 -7.81 -4.19
CA LYS A 113 23.25 -7.64 -3.93
C LYS A 113 22.41 -8.10 -5.11
N THR A 114 21.49 -8.98 -4.82
CA THR A 114 20.53 -9.50 -5.80
C THR A 114 19.58 -8.39 -6.24
N PRO A 115 19.44 -8.11 -7.55
CA PRO A 115 18.47 -7.12 -8.02
C PRO A 115 17.04 -7.57 -7.69
N GLN A 116 16.21 -6.65 -7.24
CA GLN A 116 14.79 -6.95 -7.04
C GLN A 116 14.07 -6.83 -8.38
N ILE A 117 13.54 -7.93 -8.88
CA ILE A 117 12.83 -8.01 -10.15
C ILE A 117 11.39 -8.36 -9.89
N GLN A 118 10.48 -7.46 -10.25
CA GLN A 118 9.05 -7.68 -10.15
C GLN A 118 8.44 -7.80 -11.54
N LYS A 119 7.69 -8.88 -11.75
CA LYS A 119 6.90 -9.10 -12.96
C LYS A 119 5.50 -8.54 -12.75
N LEU A 120 5.14 -7.53 -13.54
CA LEU A 120 3.84 -6.88 -13.51
C LEU A 120 3.06 -7.30 -14.76
N THR A 121 1.93 -7.98 -14.58
CA THR A 121 1.03 -8.32 -15.68
C THR A 121 -0.18 -7.39 -15.62
N PRO A 122 -0.34 -6.44 -16.55
CA PRO A 122 -1.50 -5.56 -16.58
C PRO A 122 -2.78 -6.36 -16.78
N ILE A 123 -3.85 -6.01 -16.07
CA ILE A 123 -5.16 -6.61 -16.26
C ILE A 123 -5.67 -6.22 -17.63
N GLY A 124 -5.73 -7.18 -18.57
CA GLY A 124 -6.18 -6.95 -19.97
C GLY A 124 -5.10 -6.51 -20.94
N GLY A 125 -3.82 -6.56 -20.58
CA GLY A 125 -2.69 -6.26 -21.46
C GLY A 125 -1.97 -7.55 -21.90
N GLU A 126 -1.52 -7.59 -23.16
CA GLU A 126 -0.74 -8.72 -23.72
C GLU A 126 0.75 -8.66 -23.35
N SER A 127 1.25 -7.49 -22.92
CA SER A 127 2.67 -7.29 -22.62
C SER A 127 2.97 -7.41 -21.13
N THR A 128 3.99 -8.20 -20.80
CA THR A 128 4.54 -8.30 -19.44
C THR A 128 5.49 -7.12 -19.19
N ILE A 129 5.28 -6.40 -18.10
CA ILE A 129 6.17 -5.31 -17.66
C ILE A 129 7.06 -5.83 -16.56
N PHE A 130 8.37 -5.62 -16.69
CA PHE A 130 9.29 -5.83 -15.59
C PHE A 130 9.64 -4.50 -14.91
N SER A 131 9.67 -4.54 -13.59
CA SER A 131 10.18 -3.48 -12.73
C SER A 131 11.42 -4.02 -12.03
N VAL A 132 12.56 -3.43 -12.36
CA VAL A 132 13.86 -3.82 -11.82
C VAL A 132 14.35 -2.70 -10.92
N ARG A 133 14.72 -3.07 -9.69
CA ARG A 133 15.27 -2.17 -8.70
C ARG A 133 16.72 -2.52 -8.42
N ILE A 134 17.58 -1.50 -8.46
CA ILE A 134 19.03 -1.61 -8.31
C ILE A 134 19.58 -0.50 -7.44
N GLU A 135 20.85 -0.59 -7.08
CA GLU A 135 21.52 0.44 -6.29
C GLU A 135 21.57 1.80 -6.99
N PRO A 136 21.59 2.91 -6.20
CA PRO A 136 21.65 4.25 -6.75
C PRO A 136 22.87 4.48 -7.67
N GLY A 137 22.64 5.07 -8.83
CA GLY A 137 23.70 5.40 -9.79
C GLY A 137 24.07 4.27 -10.76
N SER A 138 23.44 3.11 -10.67
CA SER A 138 23.69 1.96 -11.56
C SER A 138 22.69 1.88 -12.73
N GLY A 139 21.66 2.74 -12.73
CA GLY A 139 20.56 2.71 -13.68
C GLY A 139 20.95 2.76 -15.15
N ASP A 140 21.86 3.69 -15.51
CA ASP A 140 22.26 3.85 -16.90
C ASP A 140 23.05 2.65 -17.45
N LYS A 141 23.91 2.05 -16.63
CA LYS A 141 24.67 0.85 -17.00
C LYS A 141 23.75 -0.33 -17.24
N VAL A 142 22.83 -0.56 -16.33
CA VAL A 142 21.85 -1.67 -16.42
C VAL A 142 20.88 -1.43 -17.57
N LYS A 143 20.44 -0.19 -17.81
CA LYS A 143 19.61 0.17 -18.96
C LYS A 143 20.30 -0.19 -20.27
N GLN A 144 21.59 0.15 -20.43
CA GLN A 144 22.37 -0.19 -21.61
C GLN A 144 22.52 -1.71 -21.76
N ALA A 145 22.79 -2.44 -20.68
CA ALA A 145 22.93 -3.89 -20.69
C ALA A 145 21.63 -4.60 -21.09
N ILE A 146 20.49 -4.20 -20.53
CA ILE A 146 19.16 -4.75 -20.87
C ILE A 146 18.83 -4.47 -22.35
N THR A 147 19.15 -3.27 -22.84
CA THR A 147 18.94 -2.92 -24.26
C THR A 147 19.85 -3.71 -25.18
N ALA A 148 21.12 -3.87 -24.84
CA ALA A 148 22.10 -4.67 -25.61
C ALA A 148 21.75 -6.15 -25.64
N ALA A 149 21.18 -6.67 -24.56
CA ALA A 149 20.71 -8.05 -24.47
C ALA A 149 19.37 -8.31 -25.19
N GLY A 150 18.69 -7.27 -25.69
CA GLY A 150 17.40 -7.41 -26.39
C GLY A 150 16.23 -7.86 -25.50
N LEU A 151 16.34 -7.67 -24.17
CA LEU A 151 15.36 -8.11 -23.19
C LEU A 151 14.17 -7.17 -23.04
N ALA A 152 14.30 -5.94 -23.54
CA ALA A 152 13.26 -4.91 -23.45
C ALA A 152 12.71 -4.53 -24.82
N GLU A 153 11.40 -4.40 -24.93
CA GLU A 153 10.72 -3.81 -26.07
C GLU A 153 10.34 -2.36 -25.80
N GLY A 154 10.79 -1.47 -26.70
CA GLY A 154 10.47 -0.04 -26.60
C GLY A 154 11.34 0.73 -25.61
N GLN A 155 10.79 1.78 -25.01
CA GLN A 155 11.51 2.65 -24.11
C GLN A 155 11.58 2.10 -22.69
N ILE A 156 12.79 2.09 -22.12
CA ILE A 156 13.02 1.79 -20.71
C ILE A 156 12.78 3.07 -19.91
N GLN A 157 11.76 3.09 -19.06
CA GLN A 157 11.52 4.15 -18.09
C GLN A 157 12.50 4.00 -16.94
N SER A 158 13.26 5.04 -16.64
CA SER A 158 14.20 5.09 -15.52
C SER A 158 13.76 6.15 -14.52
N GLN A 159 13.63 5.75 -13.26
CA GLN A 159 13.41 6.65 -12.14
C GLN A 159 14.57 6.50 -11.16
N GLN A 160 15.23 7.61 -10.85
CA GLN A 160 16.38 7.64 -9.94
C GLN A 160 16.02 8.47 -8.70
N ILE A 161 16.23 7.91 -7.52
CA ILE A 161 16.05 8.61 -6.25
C ILE A 161 17.36 8.50 -5.46
N GLY A 162 18.05 9.62 -5.30
CA GLY A 162 19.27 9.68 -4.48
C GLY A 162 18.96 9.34 -3.01
N SER A 163 19.87 8.63 -2.35
CA SER A 163 19.71 8.18 -0.96
C SER A 163 19.46 9.33 0.04
N VAL A 164 20.07 10.49 -0.20
CA VAL A 164 19.87 11.70 0.62
C VAL A 164 18.43 12.20 0.51
N VAL A 165 17.92 12.27 -0.72
CA VAL A 165 16.53 12.72 -0.99
C VAL A 165 15.54 11.71 -0.40
N ALA A 166 15.80 10.42 -0.56
CA ALA A 166 14.98 9.36 0.01
C ALA A 166 14.91 9.46 1.55
N GLY A 167 16.05 9.67 2.22
CA GLY A 167 16.11 9.86 3.66
C GLY A 167 15.31 11.07 4.14
N GLU A 168 15.40 12.21 3.43
CA GLU A 168 14.60 13.39 3.75
C GLU A 168 13.10 13.13 3.54
N MET A 169 12.73 12.43 2.46
CA MET A 169 11.32 12.06 2.20
C MET A 169 10.78 11.13 3.29
N ALA A 170 11.54 10.13 3.70
CA ALA A 170 11.18 9.22 4.79
C ALA A 170 10.93 9.98 6.11
N GLN A 171 11.85 10.89 6.46
CA GLN A 171 11.73 11.69 7.69
C GLN A 171 10.53 12.64 7.65
N ARG A 172 10.30 13.33 6.53
CA ARG A 172 9.14 14.21 6.35
C ARG A 172 7.83 13.44 6.38
N SER A 173 7.79 12.24 5.79
CA SER A 173 6.62 11.36 5.83
C SER A 173 6.30 10.89 7.24
N LEU A 174 7.31 10.56 8.04
CA LEU A 174 7.14 10.19 9.44
C LEU A 174 6.59 11.36 10.27
N TYR A 175 7.13 12.55 10.09
CA TYR A 175 6.59 13.74 10.77
C TYR A 175 5.15 14.04 10.37
N ALA A 176 4.81 13.92 9.09
CA ALA A 176 3.45 14.10 8.61
C ALA A 176 2.48 13.06 9.21
N LEU A 177 2.92 11.79 9.32
CA LEU A 177 2.15 10.72 9.96
C LEU A 177 1.88 11.03 11.44
N ILE A 178 2.92 11.39 12.20
CA ILE A 178 2.79 11.73 13.63
C ILE A 178 1.88 12.95 13.81
N ALA A 179 2.06 13.99 12.99
CA ALA A 179 1.21 15.18 13.03
C ALA A 179 -0.25 14.84 12.70
N GLY A 180 -0.49 14.03 11.67
CA GLY A 180 -1.83 13.57 11.30
C GLY A 180 -2.52 12.78 12.40
N LEU A 181 -1.82 11.82 13.01
CA LEU A 181 -2.32 11.07 14.16
C LEU A 181 -2.62 12.00 15.35
N GLY A 182 -1.76 12.98 15.60
CA GLY A 182 -1.96 13.99 16.65
C GLY A 182 -3.21 14.84 16.44
N VAL A 183 -3.44 15.31 15.21
CA VAL A 183 -4.66 16.07 14.85
C VAL A 183 -5.91 15.21 15.05
N ILE A 184 -5.90 13.94 14.61
CA ILE A 184 -7.02 13.01 14.81
C ILE A 184 -7.25 12.78 16.31
N PHE A 185 -6.20 12.55 17.08
CA PHE A 185 -6.27 12.35 18.53
C PHE A 185 -6.93 13.55 19.23
N ILE A 186 -6.45 14.76 18.93
CA ILE A 186 -7.00 16.01 19.48
C ILE A 186 -8.47 16.16 19.09
N TYR A 187 -8.80 15.99 17.81
CA TYR A 187 -10.17 16.11 17.33
C TYR A 187 -11.12 15.13 18.02
N VAL A 188 -10.75 13.85 18.11
CA VAL A 188 -11.58 12.81 18.73
C VAL A 188 -11.74 13.07 20.23
N THR A 189 -10.67 13.53 20.91
CA THR A 189 -10.71 13.86 22.34
C THR A 189 -11.71 14.99 22.62
N PHE A 190 -11.68 16.06 21.81
CA PHE A 190 -12.61 17.20 22.01
C PHE A 190 -14.04 16.89 21.55
N ARG A 191 -14.20 16.05 20.53
CA ARG A 191 -15.51 15.74 19.93
C ARG A 191 -16.26 14.64 20.66
N PHE A 192 -15.53 13.68 21.26
CA PHE A 192 -16.08 12.54 21.98
C PHE A 192 -15.51 12.51 23.41
N GLU A 193 -14.75 11.47 23.74
CA GLU A 193 -14.08 11.30 25.02
C GLU A 193 -12.66 10.80 24.82
N PHE A 194 -11.79 11.08 25.77
CA PHE A 194 -10.37 10.66 25.73
C PHE A 194 -10.19 9.16 25.52
N SER A 195 -11.04 8.33 26.13
CA SER A 195 -11.00 6.88 25.99
C SER A 195 -11.22 6.43 24.55
N PHE A 196 -12.09 7.10 23.80
CA PHE A 196 -12.32 6.83 22.37
C PHE A 196 -11.12 7.26 21.51
N ALA A 197 -10.47 8.36 21.88
CA ALA A 197 -9.28 8.81 21.16
C ALA A 197 -8.15 7.81 21.26
N ILE A 198 -7.88 7.25 22.44
CA ILE A 198 -6.89 6.18 22.63
C ILE A 198 -7.25 4.96 21.80
N GLY A 199 -8.51 4.52 21.82
CA GLY A 199 -8.98 3.38 21.04
C GLY A 199 -8.82 3.61 19.54
N ALA A 200 -9.15 4.79 19.04
CA ALA A 200 -9.02 5.15 17.62
C ALA A 200 -7.56 5.15 17.16
N ILE A 201 -6.65 5.74 17.95
CA ILE A 201 -5.23 5.75 17.61
C ILE A 201 -4.64 4.32 17.66
N ALA A 202 -5.00 3.52 18.65
CA ALA A 202 -4.55 2.13 18.72
C ALA A 202 -5.03 1.32 17.50
N ALA A 203 -6.27 1.52 17.05
CA ALA A 203 -6.79 0.89 15.85
C ALA A 203 -6.04 1.34 14.59
N LEU A 204 -5.80 2.64 14.42
CA LEU A 204 -5.05 3.16 13.27
C LEU A 204 -3.61 2.62 13.20
N ILE A 205 -2.93 2.56 14.34
CA ILE A 205 -1.58 1.98 14.42
C ILE A 205 -1.61 0.48 14.08
N HIS A 206 -2.57 -0.25 14.64
CA HIS A 206 -2.78 -1.67 14.35
C HIS A 206 -2.99 -1.92 12.85
N ASP A 207 -3.89 -1.15 12.22
CA ASP A 207 -4.21 -1.29 10.80
C ASP A 207 -3.00 -0.97 9.93
N LEU A 208 -2.23 0.06 10.30
CA LEU A 208 -0.98 0.42 9.62
C LEU A 208 0.01 -0.76 9.62
N PHE A 209 0.24 -1.39 10.77
CA PHE A 209 1.13 -2.55 10.87
C PHE A 209 0.64 -3.73 10.05
N ILE A 210 -0.66 -4.00 10.01
CA ILE A 210 -1.22 -5.10 9.21
C ILE A 210 -1.05 -4.82 7.73
N VAL A 211 -1.36 -3.61 7.27
CA VAL A 211 -1.21 -3.24 5.85
C VAL A 211 0.24 -3.36 5.42
N ILE A 212 1.18 -2.80 6.16
CA ILE A 212 2.61 -2.92 5.88
C ILE A 212 3.02 -4.40 5.84
N GLY A 213 2.60 -5.19 6.84
CA GLY A 213 2.94 -6.61 6.91
C GLY A 213 2.46 -7.40 5.71
N ILE A 214 1.21 -7.20 5.29
CA ILE A 214 0.65 -7.88 4.12
C ILE A 214 1.37 -7.43 2.84
N THR A 215 1.64 -6.14 2.69
CA THR A 215 2.35 -5.60 1.51
C THR A 215 3.73 -6.22 1.37
N VAL A 216 4.51 -6.26 2.45
CA VAL A 216 5.86 -6.85 2.47
C VAL A 216 5.83 -8.37 2.26
N LEU A 217 4.84 -9.08 2.81
CA LEU A 217 4.66 -10.52 2.59
C LEU A 217 4.28 -10.84 1.15
N CYS A 218 3.45 -10.01 0.53
CA CYS A 218 3.08 -10.16 -0.89
C CYS A 218 4.21 -9.76 -1.85
N GLY A 219 5.35 -9.29 -1.36
CA GLY A 219 6.46 -8.80 -2.20
C GLY A 219 6.09 -7.58 -3.04
N LYS A 220 5.10 -6.80 -2.58
CA LYS A 220 4.70 -5.52 -3.22
C LYS A 220 5.26 -4.38 -2.39
N GLU A 221 5.73 -3.37 -3.08
CA GLU A 221 6.19 -2.09 -2.50
C GLU A 221 5.05 -1.08 -2.46
#